data_77ee4f600ad1517d403d7b02a282ccde
#
_entry.id   77ee4f600ad1517d403d7b02a282ccde
#
_cell.length_a   1.000
_cell.length_b   1.000
_cell.length_c   1.000
_cell.angle_alpha   90.00
_cell.angle_beta   90.00
_cell.angle_gamma   90.00
#
_symmetry.space_group_name_H-M   'P 1'
#
loop_
_entity.id
_entity.type
_entity.pdbx_description
1 polymer ?
#
loop_
_entity_poly.entity_id
_entity_poly.type
_entity_poly.pdbx_seq_one_letter_code
_entity_poly.pdbx_strand_id
1 'polypeptide(L)'
;MTLSPWTAKLREWQARAVSGVLTHTRPDFLATATPAAGKTRFALRIAHQYLADRVASRVLVICPTNHLRTQWATAAGLVGIQLDPGLTNEQAVEARDYHGAVVTYQQVCLAPSVFQRACRSRPTLLIFDELHHAGEGKDWGNALREAFEEAVFRLALSGTPFRSDNNPIPYVRYEQGESQADFTYGYAEAIREHVCRPILFPSYEGELAWLSEGREHRATFEDGLTFDLQRERLKTALLQDSWLGPVITDAHTELRRLRKQEQPDAGGLIVAMNQDHARQVAELVGRITGSRAQIAVSDDPSASKTIAAFAHHKTQQWLVAVNMVSEGVDIPRLRVGVYATNVLTEMYFRQVVGRFVRMQEGLPTPQRAWLYLPKDATLVHYATSIKAERDHVLEEIMPSVQRTLFGTAATSLKEYLPLHGVARMDALIGGDEVEESPGDGKIGTVPVVALHDQKNELRDQHRALVGSVARKVGIDHRRLNAELIKRTGGRVDQATVAQLARRIALLEKWRDSGFDGGRA
;
A
#
# COMPACT_ATOMS: atom_id res chain seq x y z
N MET A 1 -23.19 11.68 -15.82
CA MET A 1 -21.83 11.69 -16.35
C MET A 1 -21.69 10.60 -17.39
N THR A 2 -21.03 10.88 -18.50
CA THR A 2 -20.75 9.86 -19.53
C THR A 2 -19.45 9.14 -19.12
N LEU A 3 -19.54 7.84 -18.87
CA LEU A 3 -18.37 7.01 -18.58
C LEU A 3 -17.63 6.74 -19.90
N SER A 4 -16.31 6.99 -19.93
CA SER A 4 -15.50 6.66 -21.11
C SER A 4 -15.40 5.15 -21.30
N PRO A 5 -15.31 4.62 -22.54
CA PRO A 5 -15.11 3.19 -22.76
C PRO A 5 -13.86 2.66 -22.05
N TRP A 6 -13.92 1.43 -21.57
CA TRP A 6 -12.75 0.76 -20.99
C TRP A 6 -11.72 0.42 -22.06
N THR A 7 -10.51 0.94 -21.91
CA THR A 7 -9.40 0.72 -22.86
C THR A 7 -8.21 -0.03 -22.28
N ALA A 8 -8.13 -0.15 -20.94
CA ALA A 8 -6.99 -0.78 -20.30
C ALA A 8 -6.98 -2.31 -20.51
N LYS A 9 -5.85 -2.86 -20.94
CA LYS A 9 -5.67 -4.31 -21.10
C LYS A 9 -5.69 -4.99 -19.73
N LEU A 10 -6.49 -6.03 -19.59
CA LEU A 10 -6.49 -6.91 -18.42
C LEU A 10 -5.45 -8.02 -18.59
N ARG A 11 -4.86 -8.45 -17.48
CA ARG A 11 -4.12 -9.71 -17.40
C ARG A 11 -5.09 -10.89 -17.42
N GLU A 12 -4.64 -12.08 -17.76
CA GLU A 12 -5.52 -13.25 -17.88
C GLU A 12 -6.26 -13.55 -16.57
N TRP A 13 -5.56 -13.54 -15.45
CA TRP A 13 -6.18 -13.75 -14.14
C TRP A 13 -7.24 -12.70 -13.83
N GLN A 14 -7.01 -11.42 -14.21
CA GLN A 14 -8.00 -10.35 -14.00
C GLN A 14 -9.26 -10.60 -14.83
N ALA A 15 -9.11 -11.05 -16.07
CA ALA A 15 -10.25 -11.41 -16.92
C ALA A 15 -11.05 -12.57 -16.34
N ARG A 16 -10.37 -13.64 -15.85
CA ARG A 16 -11.02 -14.77 -15.15
C ARG A 16 -11.76 -14.29 -13.90
N ALA A 17 -11.13 -13.47 -13.07
CA ALA A 17 -11.74 -12.93 -11.85
C ALA A 17 -12.94 -12.02 -12.15
N VAL A 18 -12.87 -11.19 -13.19
CA VAL A 18 -14.00 -10.37 -13.67
C VAL A 18 -15.18 -11.26 -14.05
N SER A 19 -14.94 -12.32 -14.83
CA SER A 19 -15.99 -13.28 -15.19
C SER A 19 -16.60 -13.94 -13.95
N GLY A 20 -15.75 -14.30 -12.97
CA GLY A 20 -16.22 -14.84 -11.68
C GLY A 20 -17.14 -13.88 -10.93
N VAL A 21 -16.81 -12.59 -10.85
CA VAL A 21 -17.66 -11.57 -10.21
C VAL A 21 -18.99 -11.40 -10.97
N LEU A 22 -18.94 -11.32 -12.30
CA LEU A 22 -20.16 -11.06 -13.11
C LEU A 22 -21.16 -12.24 -13.11
N THR A 23 -20.70 -13.45 -12.82
CA THR A 23 -21.55 -14.64 -12.67
C THR A 23 -21.91 -14.93 -11.21
N HIS A 24 -21.37 -14.15 -10.26
CA HIS A 24 -21.59 -14.37 -8.83
C HIS A 24 -22.99 -13.91 -8.41
N THR A 25 -23.65 -14.72 -7.58
CA THR A 25 -25.05 -14.48 -7.20
C THR A 25 -25.23 -13.81 -5.84
N ARG A 26 -24.15 -13.74 -5.03
CA ARG A 26 -24.17 -13.12 -3.69
C ARG A 26 -23.70 -11.67 -3.76
N PRO A 27 -24.09 -10.83 -2.80
CA PRO A 27 -23.64 -9.43 -2.75
C PRO A 27 -22.18 -9.26 -2.30
N ASP A 28 -21.57 -10.30 -1.76
CA ASP A 28 -20.19 -10.28 -1.23
C ASP A 28 -19.29 -11.17 -2.07
N PHE A 29 -18.12 -10.65 -2.45
CA PHE A 29 -17.10 -11.37 -3.20
C PHE A 29 -15.70 -11.08 -2.62
N LEU A 30 -15.00 -12.11 -2.18
CA LEU A 30 -13.61 -12.00 -1.72
C LEU A 30 -12.66 -12.47 -2.83
N ALA A 31 -11.85 -11.54 -3.34
CA ALA A 31 -10.74 -11.84 -4.23
C ALA A 31 -9.41 -11.77 -3.49
N THR A 32 -8.71 -12.88 -3.38
CA THR A 32 -7.35 -12.91 -2.89
C THR A 32 -6.38 -12.95 -4.05
N ALA A 33 -5.42 -12.04 -4.07
CA ALA A 33 -4.39 -12.04 -5.08
C ALA A 33 -3.07 -11.57 -4.47
N THR A 34 -1.98 -12.24 -4.86
CA THR A 34 -0.65 -11.91 -4.34
C THR A 34 -0.35 -10.40 -4.47
N PRO A 35 0.42 -9.80 -3.56
CA PRO A 35 0.86 -8.41 -3.72
C PRO A 35 1.49 -8.19 -5.10
N ALA A 36 1.34 -6.99 -5.66
CA ALA A 36 1.78 -6.62 -7.01
C ALA A 36 1.04 -7.28 -8.19
N ALA A 37 0.09 -8.18 -7.97
CA ALA A 37 -0.70 -8.82 -9.03
C ALA A 37 -1.57 -7.83 -9.83
N GLY A 38 -1.90 -6.66 -9.29
CA GLY A 38 -2.73 -5.64 -9.96
C GLY A 38 -4.20 -5.68 -9.54
N LYS A 39 -4.49 -5.98 -8.27
CA LYS A 39 -5.84 -5.98 -7.68
C LYS A 39 -6.65 -4.73 -7.99
N THR A 40 -6.02 -3.55 -7.94
CA THR A 40 -6.67 -2.26 -8.23
C THR A 40 -7.29 -2.21 -9.63
N ARG A 41 -6.56 -2.66 -10.67
CA ARG A 41 -7.07 -2.67 -12.05
C ARG A 41 -8.25 -3.63 -12.21
N PHE A 42 -8.20 -4.80 -11.58
CA PHE A 42 -9.31 -5.74 -11.54
C PHE A 42 -10.56 -5.09 -10.91
N ALA A 43 -10.43 -4.50 -9.73
CA ALA A 43 -11.56 -3.88 -9.04
C ALA A 43 -12.13 -2.68 -9.81
N LEU A 44 -11.28 -1.86 -10.44
CA LEU A 44 -11.72 -0.76 -11.29
C LEU A 44 -12.44 -1.25 -12.56
N ARG A 45 -12.08 -2.43 -13.10
CA ARG A 45 -12.82 -3.03 -14.22
C ARG A 45 -14.23 -3.42 -13.79
N ILE A 46 -14.39 -3.99 -12.59
CA ILE A 46 -15.72 -4.28 -12.03
C ILE A 46 -16.52 -2.98 -11.82
N ALA A 47 -15.88 -1.97 -11.21
CA ALA A 47 -16.51 -0.67 -10.99
C ALA A 47 -16.99 -0.05 -12.31
N HIS A 48 -16.16 -0.08 -13.35
CA HIS A 48 -16.52 0.40 -14.68
C HIS A 48 -17.72 -0.33 -15.26
N GLN A 49 -17.76 -1.67 -15.16
CA GLN A 49 -18.88 -2.47 -15.67
C GLN A 49 -20.18 -2.14 -14.93
N TYR A 50 -20.15 -2.11 -13.58
CA TYR A 50 -21.34 -1.81 -12.77
C TYR A 50 -21.89 -0.40 -13.02
N LEU A 51 -21.02 0.59 -13.27
CA LEU A 51 -21.43 1.94 -13.66
C LEU A 51 -22.01 1.96 -15.07
N ALA A 52 -21.38 1.27 -16.03
CA ALA A 52 -21.84 1.20 -17.42
C ALA A 52 -23.22 0.53 -17.54
N ASP A 53 -23.40 -0.59 -16.84
CA ASP A 53 -24.65 -1.36 -16.81
C ASP A 53 -25.71 -0.74 -15.89
N ARG A 54 -25.40 0.35 -15.20
CA ARG A 54 -26.26 1.04 -14.23
C ARG A 54 -26.71 0.15 -13.06
N VAL A 55 -25.97 -0.91 -12.75
CA VAL A 55 -26.16 -1.73 -11.54
C VAL A 55 -25.78 -0.92 -10.31
N ALA A 56 -24.75 -0.11 -10.42
CA ALA A 56 -24.39 0.91 -9.44
C ALA A 56 -24.38 2.29 -10.08
N SER A 57 -24.69 3.31 -9.31
CA SER A 57 -24.56 4.72 -9.71
C SER A 57 -23.48 5.45 -8.90
N ARG A 58 -22.85 4.75 -7.95
CA ARG A 58 -21.79 5.22 -7.08
C ARG A 58 -20.76 4.11 -6.86
N VAL A 59 -19.49 4.50 -6.76
CA VAL A 59 -18.39 3.63 -6.33
C VAL A 59 -17.77 4.21 -5.07
N LEU A 60 -17.67 3.43 -4.00
CA LEU A 60 -16.98 3.82 -2.79
C LEU A 60 -15.84 2.83 -2.52
N VAL A 61 -14.62 3.35 -2.48
CA VAL A 61 -13.42 2.56 -2.14
C VAL A 61 -13.05 2.85 -0.70
N ILE A 62 -12.85 1.80 0.09
CA ILE A 62 -12.41 1.87 1.48
C ILE A 62 -10.99 1.31 1.56
N CYS A 63 -10.04 2.10 2.04
CA CYS A 63 -8.63 1.73 2.10
C CYS A 63 -8.03 2.01 3.49
N PRO A 64 -6.87 1.40 3.84
CA PRO A 64 -6.26 1.55 5.16
C PRO A 64 -5.75 2.96 5.47
N THR A 65 -5.14 3.63 4.49
CA THR A 65 -4.38 4.87 4.74
C THR A 65 -4.79 6.03 3.83
N ASN A 66 -4.55 7.27 4.29
CA ASN A 66 -4.82 8.48 3.49
C ASN A 66 -3.99 8.53 2.19
N HIS A 67 -2.79 7.97 2.17
CA HIS A 67 -1.97 7.92 0.96
C HIS A 67 -2.62 7.07 -0.14
N LEU A 68 -3.22 5.95 0.22
CA LEU A 68 -3.96 5.08 -0.71
C LEU A 68 -5.18 5.76 -1.32
N ARG A 69 -5.81 6.71 -0.64
CA ARG A 69 -6.95 7.46 -1.21
C ARG A 69 -6.58 8.13 -2.52
N THR A 70 -5.45 8.84 -2.54
CA THR A 70 -4.96 9.52 -3.76
C THR A 70 -4.53 8.52 -4.83
N GLN A 71 -3.85 7.43 -4.46
CA GLN A 71 -3.45 6.40 -5.43
C GLN A 71 -4.65 5.74 -6.11
N TRP A 72 -5.70 5.39 -5.35
CA TRP A 72 -6.94 4.84 -5.90
C TRP A 72 -7.63 5.83 -6.83
N ALA A 73 -7.73 7.10 -6.43
CA ALA A 73 -8.35 8.13 -7.25
C ALA A 73 -7.58 8.39 -8.55
N THR A 74 -6.24 8.41 -8.50
CA THR A 74 -5.38 8.51 -9.68
C THR A 74 -5.57 7.31 -10.61
N ALA A 75 -5.50 6.10 -10.07
CA ALA A 75 -5.68 4.87 -10.86
C ALA A 75 -7.08 4.79 -11.51
N ALA A 76 -8.12 5.22 -10.79
CA ALA A 76 -9.49 5.30 -11.29
C ALA A 76 -9.62 6.33 -12.43
N GLY A 77 -8.99 7.50 -12.27
CA GLY A 77 -8.97 8.55 -13.28
C GLY A 77 -8.40 8.09 -14.62
N LEU A 78 -7.34 7.26 -14.59
CA LEU A 78 -6.72 6.70 -15.81
C LEU A 78 -7.66 5.79 -16.62
N VAL A 79 -8.69 5.25 -15.99
CA VAL A 79 -9.69 4.38 -16.65
C VAL A 79 -11.06 5.04 -16.77
N GLY A 80 -11.13 6.36 -16.61
CA GLY A 80 -12.35 7.16 -16.80
C GLY A 80 -13.30 7.19 -15.60
N ILE A 81 -12.94 6.60 -14.46
CA ILE A 81 -13.72 6.64 -13.22
C ILE A 81 -13.16 7.76 -12.33
N GLN A 82 -13.97 8.76 -12.03
CA GLN A 82 -13.55 9.89 -11.20
C GLN A 82 -13.98 9.65 -9.75
N LEU A 83 -13.02 9.48 -8.85
CA LEU A 83 -13.25 9.28 -7.41
C LEU A 83 -12.69 10.47 -6.62
N ASP A 84 -13.44 10.92 -5.61
CA ASP A 84 -13.02 12.00 -4.72
C ASP A 84 -12.15 11.45 -3.56
N PRO A 85 -10.84 11.71 -3.52
CA PRO A 85 -9.99 11.33 -2.39
C PRO A 85 -10.07 12.32 -1.23
N GLY A 86 -10.74 13.46 -1.40
CA GLY A 86 -10.87 14.53 -0.42
C GLY A 86 -12.15 14.51 0.40
N LEU A 87 -13.06 13.57 0.15
CA LEU A 87 -14.34 13.50 0.87
C LEU A 87 -14.13 13.41 2.38
N THR A 88 -14.83 14.27 3.14
CA THR A 88 -14.86 14.25 4.61
C THR A 88 -16.23 13.83 5.13
N ASN A 89 -16.30 13.39 6.40
CA ASN A 89 -17.58 13.02 7.04
C ASN A 89 -18.57 14.19 7.16
N GLU A 90 -18.06 15.42 7.24
CA GLU A 90 -18.88 16.64 7.29
C GLU A 90 -19.55 16.96 5.94
N GLN A 91 -18.87 16.62 4.84
CA GLN A 91 -19.40 16.82 3.49
C GLN A 91 -20.44 15.76 3.12
N ALA A 92 -20.29 14.55 3.64
CA ALA A 92 -21.16 13.39 3.49
C ALA A 92 -21.39 12.90 2.04
N VAL A 93 -21.30 13.80 1.04
CA VAL A 93 -21.54 13.50 -0.38
C VAL A 93 -20.50 14.18 -1.25
N GLU A 94 -19.98 13.43 -2.22
CA GLU A 94 -19.06 13.93 -3.24
C GLU A 94 -19.72 14.94 -4.20
N ALA A 95 -18.92 15.81 -4.81
CA ALA A 95 -19.42 16.72 -5.85
C ALA A 95 -19.95 15.93 -7.07
N ARG A 96 -20.90 16.54 -7.82
CA ARG A 96 -21.67 15.87 -8.89
C ARG A 96 -20.83 15.38 -10.08
N ASP A 97 -19.60 15.83 -10.21
CA ASP A 97 -18.66 15.41 -11.25
C ASP A 97 -17.74 14.26 -10.82
N TYR A 98 -18.02 13.64 -9.67
CA TYR A 98 -17.41 12.38 -9.26
C TYR A 98 -18.39 11.21 -9.41
N HIS A 99 -17.84 10.02 -9.72
CA HIS A 99 -18.58 8.76 -9.73
C HIS A 99 -18.64 8.15 -8.32
N GLY A 100 -17.96 8.74 -7.34
CA GLY A 100 -17.88 8.27 -5.97
C GLY A 100 -16.68 8.83 -5.24
N ALA A 101 -16.22 8.13 -4.20
CA ALA A 101 -15.14 8.60 -3.35
C ALA A 101 -14.21 7.47 -2.91
N VAL A 102 -13.03 7.88 -2.38
CA VAL A 102 -12.13 7.00 -1.65
C VAL A 102 -12.02 7.49 -0.21
N VAL A 103 -12.28 6.61 0.76
CA VAL A 103 -12.28 6.92 2.19
C VAL A 103 -11.43 5.89 2.96
N THR A 104 -11.06 6.21 4.21
CA THR A 104 -10.34 5.25 5.04
C THR A 104 -11.28 4.45 5.94
N TYR A 105 -10.85 3.26 6.39
CA TYR A 105 -11.58 2.48 7.40
C TYR A 105 -11.87 3.29 8.64
N GLN A 106 -10.87 4.04 9.15
CA GLN A 106 -11.03 4.93 10.30
C GLN A 106 -12.12 5.98 10.09
N GLN A 107 -12.17 6.59 8.89
CA GLN A 107 -13.18 7.59 8.55
C GLN A 107 -14.59 7.01 8.59
N VAL A 108 -14.79 5.80 8.08
CA VAL A 108 -16.07 5.09 8.12
C VAL A 108 -16.47 4.77 9.55
N CYS A 109 -15.55 4.22 10.35
CA CYS A 109 -15.83 3.83 11.74
C CYS A 109 -16.18 5.03 12.64
N LEU A 110 -15.67 6.22 12.35
CA LEU A 110 -16.00 7.45 13.09
C LEU A 110 -17.43 7.96 12.79
N ALA A 111 -18.01 7.63 11.65
CA ALA A 111 -19.34 8.09 11.24
C ALA A 111 -20.10 7.10 10.35
N PRO A 112 -20.37 5.86 10.81
CA PRO A 112 -20.96 4.80 9.97
C PRO A 112 -22.34 5.20 9.41
N SER A 113 -23.15 5.92 10.17
CA SER A 113 -24.48 6.40 9.75
C SER A 113 -24.43 7.35 8.54
N VAL A 114 -23.34 8.07 8.32
CA VAL A 114 -23.15 8.94 7.14
C VAL A 114 -23.10 8.07 5.89
N PHE A 115 -22.29 7.01 5.93
CA PHE A 115 -22.12 6.08 4.81
C PHE A 115 -23.33 5.19 4.59
N GLN A 116 -24.04 4.81 5.65
CA GLN A 116 -25.33 4.11 5.55
C GLN A 116 -26.35 4.94 4.76
N ARG A 117 -26.55 6.21 5.14
CA ARG A 117 -27.43 7.11 4.38
C ARG A 117 -27.00 7.28 2.93
N ALA A 118 -25.69 7.33 2.70
CA ALA A 118 -25.14 7.42 1.35
C ALA A 118 -25.47 6.18 0.51
N CYS A 119 -25.35 4.97 1.05
CA CYS A 119 -25.72 3.72 0.37
C CYS A 119 -27.24 3.62 0.13
N ARG A 120 -28.06 4.06 1.07
CA ARG A 120 -29.53 4.14 0.89
C ARG A 120 -29.96 5.10 -0.21
N SER A 121 -29.23 6.20 -0.36
CA SER A 121 -29.61 7.24 -1.33
C SER A 121 -29.36 6.86 -2.78
N ARG A 122 -28.38 5.98 -3.06
CA ARG A 122 -27.99 5.55 -4.41
C ARG A 122 -27.42 4.13 -4.40
N PRO A 123 -27.73 3.30 -5.44
CA PRO A 123 -27.09 2.01 -5.62
C PRO A 123 -25.55 2.16 -5.61
N THR A 124 -24.89 1.57 -4.61
CA THR A 124 -23.47 1.78 -4.36
C THR A 124 -22.71 0.45 -4.46
N LEU A 125 -21.68 0.42 -5.31
CA LEU A 125 -20.66 -0.61 -5.31
C LEU A 125 -19.58 -0.24 -4.29
N LEU A 126 -19.24 -1.18 -3.40
CA LEU A 126 -18.13 -1.05 -2.46
C LEU A 126 -16.92 -1.84 -2.92
N ILE A 127 -15.74 -1.26 -2.73
CA ILE A 127 -14.45 -1.92 -2.89
C ILE A 127 -13.69 -1.77 -1.58
N PHE A 128 -13.44 -2.87 -0.89
CA PHE A 128 -12.61 -2.92 0.30
C PHE A 128 -11.18 -3.31 -0.10
N ASP A 129 -10.25 -2.39 0.03
CA ASP A 129 -8.84 -2.67 -0.22
C ASP A 129 -8.17 -3.12 1.08
N GLU A 130 -7.50 -4.28 1.04
CA GLU A 130 -6.87 -4.94 2.18
C GLU A 130 -7.84 -5.08 3.38
N LEU A 131 -8.97 -5.75 3.16
CA LEU A 131 -10.08 -5.87 4.11
C LEU A 131 -9.67 -6.42 5.50
N HIS A 132 -8.55 -7.12 5.61
CA HIS A 132 -8.02 -7.61 6.88
C HIS A 132 -7.69 -6.48 7.88
N HIS A 133 -7.46 -5.25 7.41
CA HIS A 133 -7.33 -4.08 8.29
C HIS A 133 -8.65 -3.62 8.92
N ALA A 134 -9.77 -4.12 8.45
CA ALA A 134 -11.10 -3.77 8.96
C ALA A 134 -11.38 -4.27 10.38
N GLY A 135 -10.39 -4.75 11.10
CA GLY A 135 -10.58 -5.37 12.39
C GLY A 135 -9.54 -5.08 13.45
N GLU A 136 -8.70 -4.11 13.27
CA GLU A 136 -7.72 -3.71 14.29
C GLU A 136 -8.36 -3.14 15.57
N GLY A 137 -9.68 -2.85 15.56
CA GLY A 137 -10.49 -2.51 16.74
C GLY A 137 -11.73 -3.39 16.86
N LYS A 138 -12.11 -3.80 18.07
CA LYS A 138 -13.26 -4.69 18.34
C LYS A 138 -14.59 -4.19 17.74
N ASP A 139 -14.73 -2.89 17.51
CA ASP A 139 -15.97 -2.26 17.05
C ASP A 139 -16.01 -1.97 15.52
N TRP A 140 -14.89 -2.11 14.81
CA TRP A 140 -14.80 -1.77 13.39
C TRP A 140 -15.68 -2.68 12.51
N GLY A 141 -15.75 -3.96 12.84
CA GLY A 141 -16.60 -4.91 12.12
C GLY A 141 -18.07 -4.53 12.16
N ASN A 142 -18.57 -4.09 13.32
CA ASN A 142 -19.96 -3.66 13.48
C ASN A 142 -20.23 -2.34 12.77
N ALA A 143 -19.31 -1.37 12.85
CA ALA A 143 -19.41 -0.09 12.15
C ALA A 143 -19.45 -0.27 10.62
N LEU A 144 -18.65 -1.19 10.07
CA LEU A 144 -18.69 -1.49 8.63
C LEU A 144 -20.00 -2.17 8.22
N ARG A 145 -20.53 -3.09 9.04
CA ARG A 145 -21.85 -3.70 8.79
C ARG A 145 -22.95 -2.64 8.79
N GLU A 146 -22.99 -1.79 9.82
CA GLU A 146 -23.94 -0.67 9.89
C GLU A 146 -23.86 0.24 8.65
N ALA A 147 -22.63 0.61 8.26
CA ALA A 147 -22.41 1.53 7.15
C ALA A 147 -22.83 0.96 5.78
N PHE A 148 -22.68 -0.36 5.55
CA PHE A 148 -22.64 -0.90 4.20
C PHE A 148 -23.54 -2.11 3.93
N GLU A 149 -24.41 -2.48 4.85
CA GLU A 149 -25.35 -3.60 4.65
C GLU A 149 -26.22 -3.45 3.39
N GLU A 150 -26.59 -2.20 3.07
CA GLU A 150 -27.48 -1.88 1.94
C GLU A 150 -26.75 -1.62 0.61
N ALA A 151 -25.44 -1.85 0.55
CA ALA A 151 -24.71 -1.75 -0.71
C ALA A 151 -25.14 -2.85 -1.70
N VAL A 152 -25.20 -2.51 -2.99
CA VAL A 152 -25.63 -3.47 -4.02
C VAL A 152 -24.62 -4.59 -4.24
N PHE A 153 -23.34 -4.31 -4.02
CA PHE A 153 -22.28 -5.28 -4.12
C PHE A 153 -21.06 -4.84 -3.30
N ARG A 154 -20.39 -5.79 -2.67
CA ARG A 154 -19.19 -5.60 -1.84
C ARG A 154 -18.07 -6.48 -2.37
N LEU A 155 -17.08 -5.85 -3.03
CA LEU A 155 -15.88 -6.48 -3.52
C LEU A 155 -14.75 -6.31 -2.49
N ALA A 156 -14.35 -7.37 -1.86
CA ALA A 156 -13.22 -7.40 -0.94
C ALA A 156 -11.95 -7.85 -1.65
N LEU A 157 -10.86 -7.09 -1.46
CA LEU A 157 -9.53 -7.38 -1.99
C LEU A 157 -8.58 -7.66 -0.84
N SER A 158 -7.78 -8.71 -0.94
CA SER A 158 -6.72 -8.98 0.02
C SER A 158 -5.50 -9.60 -0.67
N GLY A 159 -4.31 -9.27 -0.19
CA GLY A 159 -3.08 -9.97 -0.54
C GLY A 159 -2.93 -11.28 0.26
N THR A 160 -3.54 -11.32 1.44
CA THR A 160 -3.53 -12.43 2.38
C THR A 160 -4.90 -12.48 3.07
N PRO A 161 -5.63 -13.61 3.03
CA PRO A 161 -6.96 -13.71 3.64
C PRO A 161 -6.89 -13.93 5.17
N PHE A 162 -5.74 -13.73 5.79
CA PHE A 162 -5.48 -14.06 7.19
C PHE A 162 -5.42 -12.81 8.05
N ARG A 163 -5.86 -12.94 9.28
CA ARG A 163 -5.67 -11.95 10.35
C ARG A 163 -4.76 -12.51 11.43
N SER A 164 -4.13 -11.61 12.16
CA SER A 164 -3.33 -11.93 13.35
C SER A 164 -4.18 -12.24 14.58
N ASP A 165 -5.49 -11.95 14.53
CA ASP A 165 -6.45 -12.25 15.60
C ASP A 165 -7.55 -13.23 15.14
N ASN A 166 -8.27 -13.83 16.09
CA ASN A 166 -9.34 -14.80 15.82
C ASN A 166 -10.70 -14.16 15.51
N ASN A 167 -10.76 -12.84 15.26
CA ASN A 167 -12.02 -12.18 14.96
C ASN A 167 -12.39 -12.34 13.48
N PRO A 168 -13.64 -12.71 13.14
CA PRO A 168 -14.05 -12.85 11.75
C PRO A 168 -14.03 -11.49 11.04
N ILE A 169 -13.48 -11.47 9.83
CA ILE A 169 -13.47 -10.30 8.96
C ILE A 169 -14.89 -10.08 8.42
N PRO A 170 -15.45 -8.86 8.49
CA PRO A 170 -16.78 -8.59 7.94
C PRO A 170 -16.89 -8.96 6.45
N TYR A 171 -18.05 -9.49 6.03
CA TYR A 171 -18.34 -9.86 4.65
C TYR A 171 -17.46 -10.98 4.07
N VAL A 172 -16.70 -11.70 4.90
CA VAL A 172 -15.92 -12.87 4.54
C VAL A 172 -16.62 -14.12 5.08
N ARG A 173 -16.70 -15.14 4.25
CA ARG A 173 -17.20 -16.46 4.67
C ARG A 173 -16.10 -17.24 5.37
N TYR A 174 -16.51 -18.07 6.32
CA TYR A 174 -15.63 -18.97 7.03
C TYR A 174 -16.20 -20.39 6.98
N GLU A 175 -15.35 -21.35 6.65
CA GLU A 175 -15.64 -22.76 6.73
C GLU A 175 -14.57 -23.42 7.61
N GLN A 176 -14.98 -24.15 8.62
CA GLN A 176 -14.08 -24.78 9.60
C GLN A 176 -13.04 -23.81 10.23
N GLY A 177 -13.41 -22.54 10.38
CA GLY A 177 -12.52 -21.50 10.93
C GLY A 177 -11.58 -20.84 9.90
N GLU A 178 -11.59 -21.29 8.63
CA GLU A 178 -10.80 -20.72 7.56
C GLU A 178 -11.62 -19.80 6.66
N SER A 179 -11.04 -18.66 6.28
CA SER A 179 -11.67 -17.71 5.36
C SER A 179 -11.74 -18.31 3.95
N GLN A 180 -12.92 -18.24 3.32
CA GLN A 180 -13.16 -18.77 1.97
C GLN A 180 -13.14 -17.63 0.95
N ALA A 181 -12.12 -17.60 0.10
CA ALA A 181 -12.07 -16.69 -1.03
C ALA A 181 -12.95 -17.21 -2.19
N ASP A 182 -13.64 -16.29 -2.87
CA ASP A 182 -14.42 -16.60 -4.07
C ASP A 182 -13.52 -16.70 -5.31
N PHE A 183 -12.35 -16.05 -5.25
CA PHE A 183 -11.30 -16.15 -6.27
C PHE A 183 -9.91 -16.02 -5.63
N THR A 184 -8.98 -16.87 -6.05
CA THR A 184 -7.59 -16.84 -5.56
C THR A 184 -6.62 -16.80 -6.74
N TYR A 185 -5.62 -15.90 -6.64
CA TYR A 185 -4.49 -15.80 -7.56
C TYR A 185 -3.19 -15.78 -6.76
N GLY A 186 -2.54 -16.94 -6.69
CA GLY A 186 -1.36 -17.16 -5.86
C GLY A 186 -0.06 -16.62 -6.46
N TYR A 187 1.00 -16.62 -5.65
CA TYR A 187 2.33 -16.16 -6.06
C TYR A 187 2.94 -17.08 -7.15
N ALA A 188 2.76 -18.39 -7.03
CA ALA A 188 3.20 -19.35 -8.04
C ALA A 188 2.61 -19.07 -9.42
N GLU A 189 1.30 -18.83 -9.48
CA GLU A 189 0.60 -18.50 -10.72
C GLU A 189 1.09 -17.16 -11.28
N ALA A 190 1.33 -16.18 -10.41
CA ALA A 190 1.83 -14.87 -10.79
C ALA A 190 3.27 -14.90 -11.37
N ILE A 191 4.11 -15.83 -10.92
CA ILE A 191 5.44 -16.06 -11.52
C ILE A 191 5.29 -16.72 -12.89
N ARG A 192 4.48 -17.78 -13.02
CA ARG A 192 4.23 -18.46 -14.30
C ARG A 192 3.69 -17.51 -15.37
N GLU A 193 2.81 -16.61 -14.98
CA GLU A 193 2.22 -15.62 -15.89
C GLU A 193 3.11 -14.36 -16.06
N HIS A 194 4.35 -14.37 -15.57
CA HIS A 194 5.28 -13.24 -15.61
C HIS A 194 4.70 -11.92 -15.04
N VAL A 195 3.80 -12.02 -14.06
CA VAL A 195 3.23 -10.90 -13.34
C VAL A 195 4.11 -10.47 -12.17
N CYS A 196 4.70 -11.47 -11.50
CA CYS A 196 5.66 -11.28 -10.42
C CYS A 196 7.01 -11.92 -10.79
N ARG A 197 8.10 -11.34 -10.26
CA ARG A 197 9.44 -11.93 -10.34
C ARG A 197 9.75 -12.79 -9.11
N PRO A 198 10.61 -13.80 -9.27
CA PRO A 198 11.09 -14.60 -8.12
C PRO A 198 11.87 -13.74 -7.14
N ILE A 199 11.76 -14.07 -5.84
CA ILE A 199 12.53 -13.47 -4.77
C ILE A 199 13.41 -14.52 -4.10
N LEU A 200 14.62 -14.12 -3.74
CA LEU A 200 15.64 -14.92 -3.06
C LEU A 200 15.82 -14.37 -1.65
N PHE A 201 16.09 -15.25 -0.70
CA PHE A 201 16.21 -14.89 0.71
C PHE A 201 17.59 -15.31 1.26
N PRO A 202 18.65 -14.45 1.14
CA PRO A 202 19.90 -14.67 1.86
C PRO A 202 19.65 -14.55 3.36
N SER A 203 19.91 -15.62 4.11
CA SER A 203 19.73 -15.68 5.56
C SER A 203 21.07 -15.54 6.29
N TYR A 204 21.04 -14.80 7.39
CA TYR A 204 22.24 -14.48 8.18
C TYR A 204 22.14 -15.03 9.58
N GLU A 205 23.18 -15.73 9.96
CA GLU A 205 23.45 -16.28 11.28
C GLU A 205 24.47 -15.40 12.02
N GLY A 206 24.72 -15.71 13.29
CA GLY A 206 25.80 -15.12 14.04
C GLY A 206 25.65 -15.32 15.54
N GLU A 207 26.76 -15.17 16.26
CA GLU A 207 26.76 -15.17 17.71
C GLU A 207 26.32 -13.80 18.24
N LEU A 208 25.44 -13.80 19.20
CA LEU A 208 24.82 -12.61 19.80
C LEU A 208 24.97 -12.68 21.32
N ALA A 209 25.27 -11.56 21.94
CA ALA A 209 25.32 -11.44 23.39
C ALA A 209 24.49 -10.21 23.84
N TRP A 210 23.71 -10.40 24.89
CA TRP A 210 22.89 -9.34 25.49
C TRP A 210 22.70 -9.54 26.99
N LEU A 211 22.34 -8.48 27.68
CA LEU A 211 21.98 -8.51 29.07
C LEU A 211 20.44 -8.40 29.18
N SER A 212 19.82 -9.34 29.90
CA SER A 212 18.40 -9.32 30.21
C SER A 212 18.18 -9.71 31.67
N GLU A 213 17.41 -8.92 32.40
CA GLU A 213 17.13 -9.13 33.84
C GLU A 213 18.39 -9.34 34.69
N GLY A 214 19.47 -8.59 34.38
CA GLY A 214 20.75 -8.68 35.09
C GLY A 214 21.59 -9.94 34.78
N ARG A 215 21.20 -10.73 33.78
CA ARG A 215 21.93 -11.93 33.32
C ARG A 215 22.44 -11.73 31.90
N GLU A 216 23.69 -12.13 31.65
CA GLU A 216 24.26 -12.19 30.31
C GLU A 216 23.75 -13.45 29.59
N HIS A 217 23.25 -13.26 28.38
CA HIS A 217 22.83 -14.31 27.46
C HIS A 217 23.76 -14.30 26.26
N ARG A 218 24.11 -15.48 25.76
CA ARG A 218 24.82 -15.69 24.50
C ARG A 218 24.14 -16.77 23.71
N ALA A 219 23.85 -16.51 22.45
CA ALA A 219 23.20 -17.49 21.59
C ALA A 219 23.38 -17.16 20.11
N THR A 220 23.22 -18.17 19.29
CA THR A 220 23.05 -18.11 17.84
C THR A 220 21.59 -18.23 17.47
N PHE A 221 21.21 -18.07 16.21
CA PHE A 221 19.83 -18.30 15.78
C PHE A 221 19.40 -19.78 15.78
N GLU A 222 20.35 -20.72 15.87
CA GLU A 222 20.10 -22.16 15.97
C GLU A 222 19.74 -22.62 17.39
N ASP A 223 20.08 -21.82 18.40
CA ASP A 223 19.85 -22.19 19.79
C ASP A 223 18.36 -22.14 20.15
N GLY A 224 17.87 -23.20 20.77
CA GLY A 224 16.50 -23.33 21.28
C GLY A 224 16.27 -22.46 22.51
N LEU A 225 15.70 -21.28 22.32
CA LEU A 225 15.39 -20.32 23.38
C LEU A 225 13.89 -20.20 23.62
N THR A 226 13.50 -19.67 24.79
CA THR A 226 12.12 -19.24 25.04
C THR A 226 11.73 -18.12 24.10
N PHE A 227 10.44 -17.93 23.87
CA PHE A 227 9.92 -16.92 22.94
C PHE A 227 10.43 -15.49 23.23
N ASP A 228 10.47 -15.11 24.50
CA ASP A 228 10.98 -13.78 24.91
C ASP A 228 12.46 -13.62 24.58
N LEU A 229 13.30 -14.63 24.90
CA LEU A 229 14.72 -14.60 24.59
C LEU A 229 15.00 -14.65 23.07
N GLN A 230 14.17 -15.32 22.27
CA GLN A 230 14.26 -15.29 20.82
C GLN A 230 14.03 -13.86 20.29
N ARG A 231 13.04 -13.14 20.82
CA ARG A 231 12.76 -11.75 20.46
C ARG A 231 13.89 -10.80 20.86
N GLU A 232 14.45 -10.99 22.04
CA GLU A 232 15.61 -10.22 22.51
C GLU A 232 16.85 -10.48 21.66
N ARG A 233 17.12 -11.75 21.31
CA ARG A 233 18.18 -12.14 20.37
C ARG A 233 18.03 -11.45 19.02
N LEU A 234 16.85 -11.54 18.41
CA LEU A 234 16.57 -10.87 17.13
C LEU A 234 16.78 -9.36 17.24
N LYS A 235 16.24 -8.73 18.29
CA LYS A 235 16.42 -7.30 18.52
C LYS A 235 17.90 -6.95 18.71
N THR A 236 18.69 -7.80 19.39
CA THR A 236 20.14 -7.61 19.55
C THR A 236 20.83 -7.59 18.19
N ALA A 237 20.56 -8.58 17.32
CA ALA A 237 21.13 -8.62 15.98
C ALA A 237 20.87 -7.31 15.21
N LEU A 238 19.64 -6.85 15.23
CA LEU A 238 19.23 -5.66 14.47
C LEU A 238 19.81 -4.34 14.99
N LEU A 239 20.11 -4.27 16.29
CA LEU A 239 20.68 -3.06 16.94
C LEU A 239 22.21 -3.00 16.88
N GLN A 240 22.89 -4.09 16.51
CA GLN A 240 24.35 -4.14 16.49
C GLN A 240 24.90 -3.83 15.09
N ASP A 241 25.64 -2.75 14.95
CA ASP A 241 26.31 -2.39 13.69
C ASP A 241 27.26 -3.49 13.21
N SER A 242 27.87 -4.22 14.13
CA SER A 242 28.75 -5.36 13.84
C SER A 242 28.00 -6.56 13.23
N TRP A 243 26.71 -6.70 13.49
CA TRP A 243 25.87 -7.70 12.87
C TRP A 243 25.17 -7.18 11.60
N LEU A 244 24.54 -6.02 11.67
CA LEU A 244 23.76 -5.47 10.56
C LEU A 244 24.64 -4.92 9.43
N GLY A 245 25.86 -4.46 9.73
CA GLY A 245 26.81 -3.91 8.77
C GLY A 245 27.20 -4.89 7.65
N PRO A 246 27.64 -6.12 7.93
CA PRO A 246 27.89 -7.14 6.92
C PRO A 246 26.66 -7.43 6.04
N VAL A 247 25.46 -7.54 6.62
CA VAL A 247 24.20 -7.77 5.88
C VAL A 247 23.94 -6.63 4.88
N ILE A 248 24.09 -5.38 5.31
CA ILE A 248 23.93 -4.20 4.45
C ILE A 248 25.02 -4.14 3.38
N THR A 249 26.24 -4.54 3.70
CA THR A 249 27.36 -4.56 2.75
C THR A 249 27.10 -5.54 1.60
N ASP A 250 26.64 -6.75 1.91
CA ASP A 250 26.33 -7.76 0.90
C ASP A 250 25.11 -7.34 0.07
N ALA A 251 24.07 -6.81 0.72
CA ALA A 251 22.90 -6.27 0.05
C ALA A 251 23.27 -5.09 -0.89
N HIS A 252 24.20 -4.22 -0.47
CA HIS A 252 24.69 -3.12 -1.30
C HIS A 252 25.52 -3.63 -2.48
N THR A 253 26.33 -4.64 -2.27
CA THR A 253 27.13 -5.27 -3.34
C THR A 253 26.22 -5.83 -4.43
N GLU A 254 25.16 -6.54 -4.04
CA GLU A 254 24.15 -7.04 -4.98
C GLU A 254 23.40 -5.91 -5.68
N LEU A 255 23.00 -4.87 -4.96
CA LEU A 255 22.36 -3.70 -5.56
C LEU A 255 23.25 -3.03 -6.61
N ARG A 256 24.55 -2.90 -6.34
CA ARG A 256 25.53 -2.35 -7.29
C ARG A 256 25.70 -3.23 -8.52
N ARG A 257 25.71 -4.56 -8.34
CA ARG A 257 25.75 -5.53 -9.44
C ARG A 257 24.55 -5.32 -10.37
N LEU A 258 23.33 -5.29 -9.80
CA LEU A 258 22.10 -5.06 -10.54
C LEU A 258 22.10 -3.74 -11.28
N ARG A 259 22.51 -2.66 -10.63
CA ARG A 259 22.59 -1.33 -11.25
C ARG A 259 23.57 -1.25 -12.41
N LYS A 260 24.65 -2.04 -12.35
CA LYS A 260 25.68 -2.09 -13.41
C LYS A 260 25.25 -2.97 -14.59
N GLN A 261 24.56 -4.09 -14.34
CA GLN A 261 24.37 -5.14 -15.33
C GLN A 261 22.94 -5.25 -15.87
N GLU A 262 21.93 -4.97 -15.03
CA GLU A 262 20.54 -5.29 -15.35
C GLU A 262 19.62 -4.05 -15.35
N GLN A 263 19.66 -3.26 -14.28
CA GLN A 263 18.72 -2.17 -14.03
C GLN A 263 19.42 -0.95 -13.42
N PRO A 264 19.85 0.03 -14.22
CA PRO A 264 20.66 1.18 -13.74
C PRO A 264 20.00 2.02 -12.63
N ASP A 265 18.66 1.97 -12.53
CA ASP A 265 17.89 2.67 -11.51
C ASP A 265 17.43 1.77 -10.36
N ALA A 266 17.89 0.52 -10.28
CA ALA A 266 17.52 -0.40 -9.20
C ALA A 266 17.64 0.27 -7.83
N GLY A 267 16.64 0.07 -6.96
CA GLY A 267 16.58 0.62 -5.61
C GLY A 267 16.61 -0.46 -4.54
N GLY A 268 17.14 -0.07 -3.37
CA GLY A 268 17.12 -0.89 -2.16
C GLY A 268 16.19 -0.30 -1.10
N LEU A 269 15.60 -1.18 -0.28
CA LEU A 269 14.75 -0.82 0.85
C LEU A 269 15.20 -1.57 2.10
N ILE A 270 15.41 -0.84 3.19
CA ILE A 270 15.63 -1.40 4.52
C ILE A 270 14.40 -1.13 5.38
N VAL A 271 13.80 -2.18 5.90
CA VAL A 271 12.64 -2.08 6.79
C VAL A 271 13.13 -2.08 8.22
N ALA A 272 13.02 -0.94 8.92
CA ALA A 272 13.51 -0.75 10.27
C ALA A 272 12.43 -0.99 11.34
N MET A 273 12.83 -1.24 12.59
CA MET A 273 11.93 -1.52 13.73
C MET A 273 11.10 -0.29 14.14
N ASN A 274 11.76 0.86 14.26
CA ASN A 274 11.16 2.13 14.69
C ASN A 274 11.96 3.30 14.11
N GLN A 275 11.56 4.51 14.40
CA GLN A 275 12.14 5.73 13.84
C GLN A 275 13.61 5.95 14.25
N ASP A 276 13.97 5.68 15.49
CA ASP A 276 15.33 5.86 15.98
C ASP A 276 16.26 4.83 15.33
N HIS A 277 15.82 3.58 15.23
CA HIS A 277 16.52 2.55 14.49
C HIS A 277 16.65 2.90 12.99
N ALA A 278 15.62 3.49 12.37
CA ALA A 278 15.71 3.93 10.98
C ALA A 278 16.78 5.00 10.76
N ARG A 279 16.95 5.93 11.71
CA ARG A 279 18.02 6.95 11.66
C ARG A 279 19.40 6.30 11.80
N GLN A 280 19.57 5.40 12.79
CA GLN A 280 20.83 4.64 12.99
C GLN A 280 21.21 3.83 11.75
N VAL A 281 20.24 3.10 11.17
CA VAL A 281 20.45 2.31 9.95
C VAL A 281 20.80 3.21 8.77
N ALA A 282 20.17 4.37 8.61
CA ALA A 282 20.50 5.31 7.53
C ALA A 282 21.92 5.87 7.65
N GLU A 283 22.39 6.13 8.87
CA GLU A 283 23.78 6.51 9.13
C GLU A 283 24.75 5.35 8.81
N LEU A 284 24.40 4.13 9.22
CA LEU A 284 25.19 2.93 8.91
C LEU A 284 25.30 2.72 7.38
N VAL A 285 24.19 2.84 6.65
CA VAL A 285 24.17 2.82 5.18
C VAL A 285 25.11 3.90 4.62
N GLY A 286 25.06 5.12 5.15
CA GLY A 286 25.93 6.22 4.74
C GLY A 286 27.42 5.90 4.92
N ARG A 287 27.80 5.30 6.05
CA ARG A 287 29.18 4.86 6.32
C ARG A 287 29.64 3.75 5.37
N ILE A 288 28.75 2.78 5.06
CA ILE A 288 29.09 1.63 4.20
C ILE A 288 29.15 2.03 2.73
N THR A 289 28.18 2.83 2.27
CA THR A 289 27.97 3.07 0.83
C THR A 289 28.57 4.36 0.32
N GLY A 290 28.95 5.28 1.20
CA GLY A 290 29.35 6.64 0.87
C GLY A 290 28.18 7.53 0.39
N SER A 291 26.94 7.03 0.45
CA SER A 291 25.74 7.74 -0.04
C SER A 291 24.65 7.77 1.02
N ARG A 292 24.06 8.93 1.25
CA ARG A 292 23.00 9.08 2.25
C ARG A 292 21.74 8.33 1.83
N ALA A 293 21.21 7.47 2.70
CA ALA A 293 19.91 6.85 2.51
C ALA A 293 18.77 7.87 2.75
N GLN A 294 17.67 7.73 2.02
CA GLN A 294 16.43 8.45 2.32
C GLN A 294 15.72 7.76 3.49
N ILE A 295 15.03 8.54 4.33
CA ILE A 295 14.28 8.03 5.48
C ILE A 295 12.81 8.36 5.31
N ALA A 296 11.93 7.37 5.49
CA ALA A 296 10.49 7.55 5.51
C ALA A 296 9.91 6.92 6.79
N VAL A 297 9.38 7.76 7.68
CA VAL A 297 8.79 7.34 8.96
C VAL A 297 7.37 7.86 9.10
N SER A 298 6.52 7.13 9.83
CA SER A 298 5.07 7.37 9.90
C SER A 298 4.67 8.77 10.38
N ASP A 299 5.44 9.34 11.30
CA ASP A 299 5.12 10.62 11.93
C ASP A 299 5.64 11.84 11.13
N ASP A 300 6.36 11.60 10.03
CA ASP A 300 6.80 12.67 9.15
C ASP A 300 5.73 12.96 8.09
N PRO A 301 5.07 14.13 8.14
CA PRO A 301 4.10 14.52 7.11
C PRO A 301 4.66 14.54 5.68
N SER A 302 6.00 14.63 5.56
CA SER A 302 6.70 14.60 4.27
C SER A 302 7.04 13.19 3.79
N ALA A 303 6.84 12.14 4.59
CA ALA A 303 7.23 10.77 4.27
C ALA A 303 6.66 10.29 2.93
N SER A 304 5.39 10.57 2.65
CA SER A 304 4.78 10.22 1.36
C SER A 304 5.46 10.94 0.18
N LYS A 305 5.90 12.18 0.36
CA LYS A 305 6.67 12.93 -0.67
C LYS A 305 8.07 12.34 -0.84
N THR A 306 8.72 11.97 0.27
CA THR A 306 10.05 11.32 0.26
C THR A 306 9.99 9.99 -0.50
N ILE A 307 8.96 9.18 -0.26
CA ILE A 307 8.75 7.91 -0.93
C ILE A 307 8.47 8.13 -2.43
N ALA A 308 7.58 9.06 -2.77
CA ALA A 308 7.29 9.40 -4.16
C ALA A 308 8.54 9.93 -4.87
N ALA A 309 9.31 10.80 -4.22
CA ALA A 309 10.58 11.28 -4.73
C ALA A 309 11.57 10.11 -4.95
N PHE A 310 11.70 9.21 -3.99
CA PHE A 310 12.56 8.02 -4.13
C PHE A 310 12.10 7.12 -5.29
N ALA A 311 10.79 6.95 -5.50
CA ALA A 311 10.28 6.15 -6.61
C ALA A 311 10.72 6.68 -7.99
N HIS A 312 10.84 8.01 -8.13
CA HIS A 312 11.19 8.68 -9.40
C HIS A 312 12.67 9.02 -9.54
N HIS A 313 13.41 9.22 -8.44
CA HIS A 313 14.83 9.58 -8.47
C HIS A 313 15.73 8.38 -8.72
N LYS A 314 16.21 8.24 -9.93
CA LYS A 314 17.04 7.11 -10.41
C LYS A 314 18.42 7.01 -9.73
N THR A 315 18.96 8.11 -9.21
CA THR A 315 20.28 8.15 -8.56
C THR A 315 20.28 7.67 -7.13
N GLN A 316 19.18 7.86 -6.40
CA GLN A 316 19.06 7.43 -5.01
C GLN A 316 18.99 5.91 -4.93
N GLN A 317 19.88 5.33 -4.10
CA GLN A 317 20.04 3.87 -4.03
C GLN A 317 19.24 3.24 -2.90
N TRP A 318 19.17 3.87 -1.72
CA TRP A 318 18.59 3.29 -0.52
C TRP A 318 17.48 4.14 0.09
N LEU A 319 16.40 3.48 0.47
CA LEU A 319 15.35 3.98 1.33
C LEU A 319 15.33 3.17 2.63
N VAL A 320 15.29 3.84 3.77
CA VAL A 320 15.06 3.23 5.08
C VAL A 320 13.65 3.65 5.54
N ALA A 321 12.82 2.69 5.89
CA ALA A 321 11.43 2.97 6.26
C ALA A 321 10.94 2.15 7.44
N VAL A 322 9.98 2.72 8.18
CA VAL A 322 9.28 2.07 9.29
C VAL A 322 7.81 1.96 8.92
N ASN A 323 7.21 0.80 9.06
CA ASN A 323 5.78 0.48 8.88
C ASN A 323 5.08 1.04 7.61
N MET A 324 5.42 2.26 7.17
CA MET A 324 4.78 2.92 6.01
C MET A 324 4.95 2.17 4.69
N VAL A 325 5.95 1.28 4.60
CA VAL A 325 6.24 0.54 3.36
C VAL A 325 5.49 -0.79 3.32
N SER A 326 4.90 -1.22 4.42
CA SER A 326 4.00 -2.39 4.42
C SER A 326 2.73 -2.12 3.62
N GLU A 327 2.27 -0.85 3.51
CA GLU A 327 1.01 -0.50 2.87
C GLU A 327 1.15 0.64 1.85
N GLY A 328 0.58 0.43 0.67
CA GLY A 328 0.24 1.49 -0.28
C GLY A 328 1.36 2.14 -1.08
N VAL A 329 2.63 1.78 -0.89
CA VAL A 329 3.72 2.38 -1.65
C VAL A 329 4.12 1.51 -2.83
N ASP A 330 3.98 2.06 -4.03
CA ASP A 330 4.45 1.43 -5.26
C ASP A 330 5.79 2.01 -5.70
N ILE A 331 6.87 1.23 -5.52
CA ILE A 331 8.22 1.56 -5.99
C ILE A 331 8.71 0.43 -6.91
N PRO A 332 8.37 0.45 -8.21
CA PRO A 332 8.65 -0.67 -9.13
C PRO A 332 10.13 -1.02 -9.25
N ARG A 333 11.03 -0.06 -9.01
CA ARG A 333 12.49 -0.22 -9.11
C ARG A 333 13.15 -0.93 -7.93
N LEU A 334 12.40 -1.31 -6.87
CA LEU A 334 12.95 -2.05 -5.73
C LEU A 334 13.34 -3.46 -6.16
N ARG A 335 14.62 -3.83 -5.91
CA ARG A 335 15.20 -5.13 -6.24
C ARG A 335 15.87 -5.81 -5.04
N VAL A 336 16.37 -5.04 -4.10
CA VAL A 336 17.12 -5.51 -2.93
C VAL A 336 16.51 -4.99 -1.66
N GLY A 337 16.23 -5.88 -0.70
CA GLY A 337 15.70 -5.55 0.62
C GLY A 337 16.54 -6.05 1.76
N VAL A 338 16.46 -5.38 2.91
CA VAL A 338 16.98 -5.87 4.19
C VAL A 338 15.84 -5.86 5.21
N TYR A 339 15.53 -7.01 5.77
CA TYR A 339 14.51 -7.17 6.81
C TYR A 339 15.12 -6.85 8.18
N ALA A 340 15.23 -5.56 8.50
CA ALA A 340 15.80 -5.07 9.75
C ALA A 340 14.71 -4.67 10.76
N THR A 341 13.66 -5.50 10.86
CA THR A 341 12.55 -5.30 11.81
C THR A 341 12.31 -6.57 12.63
N ASN A 342 11.79 -6.40 13.82
CA ASN A 342 11.43 -7.49 14.74
C ASN A 342 9.96 -7.92 14.63
N VAL A 343 9.27 -7.50 13.59
CA VAL A 343 7.89 -7.94 13.30
C VAL A 343 7.94 -9.34 12.69
N LEU A 344 7.36 -10.31 13.39
CA LEU A 344 7.37 -11.74 13.02
C LEU A 344 5.99 -12.26 12.60
N THR A 345 5.11 -11.40 12.07
CA THR A 345 3.82 -11.85 11.54
C THR A 345 3.94 -12.20 10.06
N GLU A 346 3.33 -13.29 9.63
CA GLU A 346 3.36 -13.73 8.23
C GLU A 346 2.80 -12.67 7.28
N MET A 347 1.70 -12.04 7.68
CA MET A 347 1.08 -10.97 6.91
C MET A 347 2.07 -9.83 6.61
N TYR A 348 2.75 -9.32 7.63
CA TYR A 348 3.72 -8.24 7.46
C TYR A 348 4.91 -8.67 6.58
N PHE A 349 5.41 -9.89 6.78
CA PHE A 349 6.48 -10.45 5.95
C PHE A 349 6.06 -10.53 4.48
N ARG A 350 4.86 -11.05 4.18
CA ARG A 350 4.32 -11.13 2.82
C ARG A 350 4.07 -9.74 2.20
N GLN A 351 3.66 -8.76 2.99
CA GLN A 351 3.52 -7.38 2.53
C GLN A 351 4.87 -6.77 2.13
N VAL A 352 5.91 -6.99 2.95
CA VAL A 352 7.29 -6.57 2.62
C VAL A 352 7.78 -7.26 1.35
N VAL A 353 7.65 -8.59 1.23
CA VAL A 353 7.99 -9.36 0.03
C VAL A 353 7.29 -8.79 -1.21
N GLY A 354 6.02 -8.45 -1.09
CA GLY A 354 5.21 -7.87 -2.16
C GLY A 354 5.77 -6.58 -2.77
N ARG A 355 6.66 -5.86 -2.05
CA ARG A 355 7.32 -4.66 -2.58
C ARG A 355 8.42 -4.98 -3.59
N PHE A 356 9.00 -6.17 -3.52
CA PHE A 356 10.13 -6.58 -4.35
C PHE A 356 9.74 -7.43 -5.55
N VAL A 357 8.62 -8.16 -5.47
CA VAL A 357 8.24 -9.15 -6.49
C VAL A 357 7.63 -8.56 -7.76
N ARG A 358 7.44 -7.26 -7.85
CA ARG A 358 6.84 -6.62 -9.03
C ARG A 358 7.77 -6.67 -10.23
N MET A 359 7.29 -7.23 -11.35
CA MET A 359 7.98 -7.13 -12.64
C MET A 359 8.01 -5.67 -13.13
N GLN A 360 9.11 -5.27 -13.71
CA GLN A 360 9.24 -3.97 -14.37
C GLN A 360 9.33 -4.18 -15.89
N GLU A 361 8.44 -3.52 -16.61
CA GLU A 361 8.41 -3.60 -18.08
C GLU A 361 9.65 -2.97 -18.71
N GLY A 362 10.13 -3.53 -19.82
CA GLY A 362 11.28 -3.01 -20.56
C GLY A 362 12.65 -3.38 -20.01
N LEU A 363 12.74 -4.17 -18.95
CA LEU A 363 13.99 -4.73 -18.45
C LEU A 363 14.21 -6.17 -18.96
N PRO A 364 15.49 -6.60 -19.07
CA PRO A 364 15.81 -7.99 -19.39
C PRO A 364 15.17 -8.98 -18.42
N THR A 365 14.80 -10.15 -18.92
CA THR A 365 14.38 -11.32 -18.13
C THR A 365 15.51 -12.36 -18.13
N PRO A 366 15.64 -13.17 -17.05
CA PRO A 366 14.80 -13.21 -15.86
C PRO A 366 15.15 -12.09 -14.87
N GLN A 367 14.11 -11.39 -14.35
CA GLN A 367 14.29 -10.45 -13.26
C GLN A 367 14.19 -11.21 -11.93
N ARG A 368 15.08 -10.91 -10.97
CA ARG A 368 15.05 -11.47 -9.61
C ARG A 368 15.09 -10.35 -8.57
N ALA A 369 14.62 -10.62 -7.38
CA ALA A 369 14.74 -9.75 -6.22
C ALA A 369 15.40 -10.49 -5.05
N TRP A 370 15.93 -9.74 -4.10
CA TRP A 370 16.62 -10.27 -2.91
C TRP A 370 16.07 -9.59 -1.66
N LEU A 371 15.77 -10.40 -0.64
CA LEU A 371 15.42 -9.90 0.70
C LEU A 371 16.33 -10.58 1.72
N TYR A 372 17.30 -9.83 2.22
CA TYR A 372 18.25 -10.25 3.24
C TYR A 372 17.57 -10.29 4.60
N LEU A 373 17.69 -11.39 5.33
CA LEU A 373 16.98 -11.60 6.58
C LEU A 373 17.83 -12.31 7.65
N PRO A 374 17.54 -12.06 8.95
CA PRO A 374 18.09 -12.89 10.04
C PRO A 374 17.61 -14.34 9.90
N LYS A 375 18.45 -15.33 10.28
CA LYS A 375 18.10 -16.76 10.32
C LYS A 375 17.14 -17.08 11.49
N ASP A 376 16.20 -16.18 11.74
CA ASP A 376 15.12 -16.46 12.71
C ASP A 376 14.20 -17.55 12.16
N ALA A 377 13.88 -18.55 12.99
CA ALA A 377 13.11 -19.73 12.57
C ALA A 377 11.76 -19.37 11.93
N THR A 378 11.10 -18.31 12.42
CA THR A 378 9.82 -17.84 11.91
C THR A 378 10.00 -17.19 10.52
N LEU A 379 11.00 -16.34 10.34
CA LEU A 379 11.29 -15.69 9.06
C LEU A 379 11.74 -16.70 8.01
N VAL A 380 12.58 -17.66 8.38
CA VAL A 380 13.01 -18.76 7.50
C VAL A 380 11.83 -19.63 7.10
N HIS A 381 10.92 -19.92 8.02
CA HIS A 381 9.68 -20.65 7.72
C HIS A 381 8.85 -19.90 6.66
N TYR A 382 8.62 -18.61 6.81
CA TYR A 382 7.87 -17.82 5.84
C TYR A 382 8.57 -17.72 4.48
N ALA A 383 9.88 -17.55 4.46
CA ALA A 383 10.68 -17.54 3.24
C ALA A 383 10.60 -18.88 2.51
N THR A 384 10.70 -20.00 3.26
CA THR A 384 10.55 -21.36 2.72
C THR A 384 9.14 -21.63 2.21
N SER A 385 8.11 -21.14 2.89
CA SER A 385 6.71 -21.26 2.41
C SER A 385 6.51 -20.52 1.09
N ILE A 386 7.05 -19.30 0.95
CA ILE A 386 6.99 -18.54 -0.31
C ILE A 386 7.79 -19.25 -1.42
N LYS A 387 8.93 -19.86 -1.10
CA LYS A 387 9.68 -20.71 -2.04
C LYS A 387 8.83 -21.92 -2.46
N ALA A 388 8.23 -22.63 -1.51
CA ALA A 388 7.38 -23.79 -1.78
C ALA A 388 6.16 -23.43 -2.64
N GLU A 389 5.51 -22.29 -2.40
CA GLU A 389 4.43 -21.80 -3.28
C GLU A 389 4.91 -21.62 -4.73
N ARG A 390 6.16 -21.21 -4.94
CA ARG A 390 6.78 -21.12 -6.26
C ARG A 390 7.04 -22.50 -6.86
N ASP A 391 7.58 -23.41 -6.07
CA ASP A 391 8.08 -24.72 -6.52
C ASP A 391 6.93 -25.75 -6.65
N HIS A 392 5.80 -25.57 -5.93
CA HIS A 392 4.62 -26.46 -5.97
C HIS A 392 3.90 -26.54 -7.34
N VAL A 393 4.38 -25.87 -8.32
CA VAL A 393 3.90 -26.04 -9.70
C VAL A 393 4.26 -27.41 -10.26
N LEU A 394 5.11 -28.18 -9.60
CA LEU A 394 5.62 -29.47 -10.10
C LEU A 394 5.21 -30.71 -9.28
N GLU A 395 4.63 -30.58 -8.08
CA GLU A 395 4.21 -31.75 -7.29
C GLU A 395 2.90 -31.51 -6.54
N GLU A 396 1.84 -32.23 -6.89
CA GLU A 396 0.62 -32.38 -6.08
C GLU A 396 0.84 -33.38 -4.95
N ILE A 397 0.26 -33.03 -3.75
CA ILE A 397 -0.18 -33.90 -2.64
C ILE A 397 0.77 -34.09 -1.46
N MET A 398 0.42 -33.51 -0.31
CA MET A 398 0.06 -34.10 0.98
C MET A 398 -0.20 -33.02 2.06
N PRO A 399 -1.13 -33.21 3.02
CA PRO A 399 -1.61 -32.17 3.93
C PRO A 399 -0.67 -31.93 5.12
N SER A 400 -0.42 -30.65 5.42
CA SER A 400 0.40 -30.23 6.54
C SER A 400 -0.45 -29.90 7.79
N VAL A 401 0.08 -30.30 8.92
CA VAL A 401 -0.47 -30.08 10.26
C VAL A 401 -0.28 -28.62 10.68
N GLN A 402 -1.38 -27.94 10.97
CA GLN A 402 -1.37 -26.62 11.59
C GLN A 402 -0.86 -26.66 13.04
N ARG A 403 0.06 -25.77 13.38
CA ARG A 403 0.34 -25.36 14.74
C ARG A 403 0.04 -23.88 14.93
N THR A 404 -1.01 -23.64 15.68
CA THR A 404 -1.38 -22.32 16.19
C THR A 404 -0.42 -21.92 17.31
N LEU A 405 0.29 -20.80 17.16
CA LEU A 405 1.06 -20.17 18.23
C LEU A 405 0.72 -18.68 18.25
N PHE A 406 -0.27 -18.32 19.05
CA PHE A 406 -0.57 -16.92 19.34
C PHE A 406 -0.63 -16.69 20.86
N GLY A 407 0.26 -15.81 21.31
CA GLY A 407 0.20 -15.20 22.63
C GLY A 407 0.40 -13.71 22.48
N THR A 408 -0.64 -12.92 22.72
CA THR A 408 -0.53 -11.48 22.95
C THR A 408 -0.03 -11.29 24.37
N ALA A 409 1.25 -10.99 24.56
CA ALA A 409 1.80 -10.62 25.85
C ALA A 409 1.96 -9.12 25.95
N ALA A 410 1.33 -8.54 26.97
CA ALA A 410 1.54 -7.17 27.40
C ALA A 410 3.01 -6.93 27.72
N THR A 411 3.55 -5.83 27.22
CA THR A 411 4.94 -5.41 27.40
C THR A 411 5.18 -4.99 28.84
N SER A 412 5.79 -5.85 29.65
CA SER A 412 6.49 -5.40 30.85
C SER A 412 7.84 -4.83 30.42
N LEU A 413 8.22 -3.69 30.92
CA LEU A 413 9.55 -3.08 30.76
C LEU A 413 10.57 -3.96 31.49
N LYS A 414 11.17 -4.92 30.75
CA LYS A 414 12.31 -5.70 31.24
C LYS A 414 13.59 -4.92 30.93
N GLU A 415 14.53 -4.89 31.88
CA GLU A 415 15.87 -4.36 31.61
C GLU A 415 16.56 -5.23 30.53
N TYR A 416 16.79 -4.64 29.37
CA TYR A 416 17.42 -5.26 28.21
C TYR A 416 18.51 -4.38 27.64
N LEU A 417 19.71 -4.93 27.43
CA LEU A 417 20.85 -4.24 26.84
C LEU A 417 21.56 -5.16 25.83
N PRO A 418 21.62 -4.82 24.53
CA PRO A 418 22.40 -5.57 23.55
C PRO A 418 23.91 -5.34 23.77
N LEU A 419 24.70 -6.40 23.81
CA LEU A 419 26.12 -6.32 24.09
C LEU A 419 27.01 -6.53 22.84
N HIS A 420 26.73 -7.57 22.04
CA HIS A 420 27.57 -7.94 20.89
C HIS A 420 26.78 -8.77 19.87
N GLY A 421 27.17 -8.68 18.58
CA GLY A 421 26.69 -9.54 17.52
C GLY A 421 27.54 -9.45 16.26
N VAL A 422 27.77 -10.58 15.59
CA VAL A 422 28.48 -10.66 14.30
C VAL A 422 27.64 -11.52 13.37
N ALA A 423 27.41 -11.05 12.14
CA ALA A 423 26.65 -11.77 11.13
C ALA A 423 27.57 -12.46 10.11
N ARG A 424 27.13 -13.62 9.64
CA ARG A 424 27.63 -14.28 8.42
C ARG A 424 26.46 -14.82 7.62
N MET A 425 26.61 -14.83 6.30
CA MET A 425 25.62 -15.47 5.42
C MET A 425 25.62 -16.98 5.67
N ASP A 426 24.45 -17.56 5.89
CA ASP A 426 24.29 -18.99 6.17
C ASP A 426 23.72 -19.73 4.96
N ALA A 427 22.61 -19.25 4.38
CA ALA A 427 21.94 -19.91 3.29
C ALA A 427 21.30 -18.92 2.31
N LEU A 428 21.10 -19.40 1.06
CA LEU A 428 20.31 -18.72 0.04
C LEU A 428 19.04 -19.56 -0.23
N ILE A 429 17.89 -19.07 0.21
CA ILE A 429 16.62 -19.75 0.02
C ILE A 429 16.01 -19.27 -1.31
N GLY A 430 15.68 -20.21 -2.23
CA GLY A 430 15.05 -19.89 -3.52
C GLY A 430 15.99 -19.82 -4.72
N GLY A 431 17.19 -20.39 -4.66
CA GLY A 431 18.28 -20.24 -5.65
C GLY A 431 18.27 -21.14 -6.88
N ASP A 432 17.21 -21.92 -7.17
CA ASP A 432 17.20 -22.85 -8.30
C ASP A 432 16.87 -22.15 -9.63
N GLU A 433 17.42 -22.66 -10.74
CA GLU A 433 17.37 -22.04 -12.08
C GLU A 433 15.99 -22.09 -12.74
N VAL A 434 15.60 -21.00 -13.41
CA VAL A 434 14.38 -20.90 -14.21
C VAL A 434 14.79 -20.61 -15.67
N GLU A 435 14.32 -21.45 -16.61
CA GLU A 435 14.55 -21.29 -18.05
C GLU A 435 13.78 -20.10 -18.66
N GLU A 436 14.35 -19.50 -19.69
CA GLU A 436 13.89 -18.28 -20.36
C GLU A 436 12.78 -18.52 -21.39
N SER A 437 11.84 -17.59 -21.49
CA SER A 437 11.00 -17.39 -22.69
C SER A 437 10.74 -15.89 -22.92
N PRO A 438 10.81 -15.41 -24.17
CA PRO A 438 10.74 -13.99 -24.49
C PRO A 438 9.31 -13.48 -24.67
N GLY A 439 9.01 -12.29 -24.17
CA GLY A 439 7.73 -11.61 -24.31
C GLY A 439 7.84 -10.19 -24.87
N ASP A 440 7.07 -9.94 -25.88
CA ASP A 440 7.03 -8.75 -26.75
C ASP A 440 5.98 -7.71 -26.27
N GLY A 441 6.20 -6.43 -26.58
CA GLY A 441 5.11 -5.49 -26.79
C GLY A 441 5.09 -4.14 -26.03
N LYS A 442 5.55 -3.07 -26.68
CA LYS A 442 5.36 -1.67 -26.25
C LYS A 442 4.01 -1.12 -26.71
N ILE A 443 3.27 -0.42 -25.86
CA ILE A 443 2.24 0.53 -26.27
C ILE A 443 2.37 1.79 -25.39
N GLY A 444 2.56 2.94 -26.04
CA GLY A 444 2.63 4.25 -25.41
C GLY A 444 1.23 4.80 -25.13
N THR A 445 1.03 5.40 -23.96
CA THR A 445 -0.21 6.09 -23.59
C THR A 445 0.06 7.57 -23.32
N VAL A 446 -0.83 8.42 -23.85
CA VAL A 446 -0.91 9.85 -23.54
C VAL A 446 -1.34 10.00 -22.08
N PRO A 447 -0.72 10.89 -21.28
CA PRO A 447 -1.09 11.02 -19.86
C PRO A 447 -2.46 11.69 -19.72
N VAL A 448 -3.41 10.96 -19.14
CA VAL A 448 -4.70 11.49 -18.69
C VAL A 448 -4.51 12.01 -17.26
N VAL A 449 -4.76 13.32 -17.06
CA VAL A 449 -4.70 13.95 -15.73
C VAL A 449 -5.94 13.54 -14.94
N ALA A 450 -5.77 13.01 -13.73
CA ALA A 450 -6.89 12.64 -12.87
C ALA A 450 -7.69 13.89 -12.43
N LEU A 451 -9.01 13.76 -12.31
CA LEU A 451 -9.91 14.87 -12.00
C LEU A 451 -9.55 15.59 -10.69
N HIS A 452 -9.11 14.85 -9.68
CA HIS A 452 -8.74 15.44 -8.39
C HIS A 452 -7.47 16.30 -8.49
N ASP A 453 -6.49 15.95 -9.34
CA ASP A 453 -5.29 16.75 -9.57
C ASP A 453 -5.66 18.04 -10.28
N GLN A 454 -6.51 17.96 -11.33
CA GLN A 454 -7.06 19.13 -12.01
C GLN A 454 -7.82 20.06 -11.05
N LYS A 455 -8.63 19.49 -10.13
CA LYS A 455 -9.35 20.29 -9.12
C LYS A 455 -8.41 20.92 -8.10
N ASN A 456 -7.34 20.24 -7.70
CA ASN A 456 -6.36 20.78 -6.77
C ASN A 456 -5.62 21.99 -7.39
N GLU A 457 -5.22 21.87 -8.65
CA GLU A 457 -4.61 22.98 -9.39
C GLU A 457 -5.54 24.20 -9.47
N LEU A 458 -6.82 23.99 -9.83
CA LEU A 458 -7.83 25.06 -9.87
C LEU A 458 -8.11 25.66 -8.48
N ARG A 459 -8.07 24.87 -7.41
CA ARG A 459 -8.23 25.37 -6.03
C ARG A 459 -7.05 26.23 -5.59
N ASP A 460 -5.83 25.88 -5.99
CA ASP A 460 -4.63 26.67 -5.69
C ASP A 460 -4.63 27.99 -6.47
N GLN A 461 -4.99 27.96 -7.75
CA GLN A 461 -5.21 29.18 -8.56
C GLN A 461 -6.30 30.06 -7.94
N HIS A 462 -7.44 29.49 -7.55
CA HIS A 462 -8.51 30.21 -6.87
C HIS A 462 -8.02 30.87 -5.56
N ARG A 463 -7.27 30.15 -4.72
CA ARG A 463 -6.73 30.65 -3.44
C ARG A 463 -5.78 31.84 -3.67
N ALA A 464 -4.89 31.73 -4.65
CA ALA A 464 -3.96 32.81 -5.01
C ALA A 464 -4.70 34.06 -5.51
N LEU A 465 -5.73 33.88 -6.35
CA LEU A 465 -6.54 34.97 -6.88
C LEU A 465 -7.40 35.63 -5.80
N VAL A 466 -8.03 34.87 -4.89
CA VAL A 466 -8.79 35.43 -3.75
C VAL A 466 -7.90 36.36 -2.92
N GLY A 467 -6.68 35.93 -2.58
CA GLY A 467 -5.73 36.77 -1.85
C GLY A 467 -5.30 38.03 -2.61
N SER A 468 -5.13 37.94 -3.92
CA SER A 468 -4.78 39.07 -4.79
C SER A 468 -5.92 40.07 -4.91
N VAL A 469 -7.14 39.60 -5.21
CA VAL A 469 -8.34 40.44 -5.35
C VAL A 469 -8.70 41.11 -4.03
N ALA A 470 -8.70 40.38 -2.91
CA ALA A 470 -9.01 40.92 -1.60
C ALA A 470 -8.10 42.11 -1.24
N ARG A 471 -6.80 42.00 -1.49
CA ARG A 471 -5.83 43.11 -1.27
C ARG A 471 -6.06 44.28 -2.20
N LYS A 472 -6.30 44.02 -3.51
CA LYS A 472 -6.46 45.09 -4.52
C LYS A 472 -7.75 45.90 -4.31
N VAL A 473 -8.82 45.21 -3.86
CA VAL A 473 -10.16 45.80 -3.75
C VAL A 473 -10.47 46.26 -2.31
N GLY A 474 -9.63 45.88 -1.32
CA GLY A 474 -9.82 46.23 0.08
C GLY A 474 -11.02 45.53 0.74
N ILE A 475 -11.35 44.33 0.32
CA ILE A 475 -12.51 43.56 0.83
C ILE A 475 -12.03 42.34 1.60
N ASP A 476 -12.73 42.01 2.70
CA ASP A 476 -12.46 40.81 3.49
C ASP A 476 -12.69 39.52 2.66
N HIS A 477 -11.83 38.52 2.87
CA HIS A 477 -11.89 37.22 2.22
C HIS A 477 -13.23 36.51 2.40
N ARG A 478 -13.89 36.66 3.57
CA ARG A 478 -15.21 36.06 3.86
C ARG A 478 -16.29 36.64 2.95
N ARG A 479 -16.31 37.97 2.80
CA ARG A 479 -17.29 38.68 1.95
C ARG A 479 -17.06 38.32 0.47
N LEU A 480 -15.82 38.22 0.01
CA LEU A 480 -15.48 37.82 -1.34
C LEU A 480 -15.93 36.37 -1.63
N ASN A 481 -15.64 35.45 -0.72
CA ASN A 481 -16.08 34.05 -0.86
C ASN A 481 -17.61 33.90 -0.79
N ALA A 482 -18.31 34.67 0.04
CA ALA A 482 -19.77 34.64 0.10
C ALA A 482 -20.40 35.07 -1.25
N GLU A 483 -19.85 36.10 -1.90
CA GLU A 483 -20.33 36.53 -3.22
C GLU A 483 -20.00 35.51 -4.32
N LEU A 484 -18.84 34.86 -4.25
CA LEU A 484 -18.50 33.75 -5.15
C LEU A 484 -19.47 32.56 -4.97
N ILE A 485 -19.83 32.20 -3.75
CA ILE A 485 -20.83 31.15 -3.47
C ILE A 485 -22.18 31.52 -4.09
N LYS A 486 -22.62 32.76 -3.89
CA LYS A 486 -23.89 33.25 -4.44
C LYS A 486 -23.95 33.18 -5.96
N ARG A 487 -22.87 33.51 -6.68
CA ARG A 487 -22.83 33.55 -8.15
C ARG A 487 -22.50 32.22 -8.82
N THR A 488 -21.78 31.33 -8.16
CA THR A 488 -21.30 30.08 -8.76
C THR A 488 -21.90 28.81 -8.13
N GLY A 489 -22.58 28.95 -7.01
CA GLY A 489 -23.18 27.84 -6.25
C GLY A 489 -22.14 26.96 -5.53
N GLY A 490 -22.44 26.55 -4.29
CA GLY A 490 -21.65 25.60 -3.52
C GLY A 490 -20.33 26.16 -2.93
N ARG A 491 -19.75 25.43 -2.00
CA ARG A 491 -18.44 25.76 -1.37
C ARG A 491 -17.29 25.28 -2.27
N VAL A 492 -16.09 25.85 -2.10
CA VAL A 492 -14.90 25.52 -2.92
C VAL A 492 -14.50 24.06 -2.84
N ASP A 493 -14.63 23.48 -1.67
CA ASP A 493 -14.35 22.07 -1.37
C ASP A 493 -15.27 21.09 -2.11
N GLN A 494 -16.54 21.50 -2.34
CA GLN A 494 -17.57 20.70 -3.04
C GLN A 494 -17.78 21.11 -4.51
N ALA A 495 -17.05 22.12 -4.99
CA ALA A 495 -17.25 22.67 -6.33
C ALA A 495 -16.80 21.67 -7.41
N THR A 496 -17.56 21.64 -8.51
CA THR A 496 -17.16 20.96 -9.75
C THR A 496 -16.04 21.73 -10.47
N VAL A 497 -15.35 21.09 -11.42
CA VAL A 497 -14.35 21.78 -12.27
C VAL A 497 -14.97 23.02 -12.94
N ALA A 498 -16.17 22.91 -13.48
CA ALA A 498 -16.86 24.01 -14.13
C ALA A 498 -17.18 25.18 -13.17
N GLN A 499 -17.53 24.86 -11.91
CA GLN A 499 -17.76 25.89 -10.88
C GLN A 499 -16.43 26.55 -10.45
N LEU A 500 -15.35 25.80 -10.30
CA LEU A 500 -14.02 26.34 -9.99
C LEU A 500 -13.53 27.26 -11.11
N ALA A 501 -13.65 26.83 -12.37
CA ALA A 501 -13.29 27.65 -13.53
C ALA A 501 -14.10 28.96 -13.59
N ARG A 502 -15.42 28.91 -13.33
CA ARG A 502 -16.28 30.12 -13.26
C ARG A 502 -15.84 31.06 -12.14
N ARG A 503 -15.44 30.51 -10.98
CA ARG A 503 -14.93 31.33 -9.85
C ARG A 503 -13.63 32.03 -10.22
N ILE A 504 -12.71 31.32 -10.85
CA ILE A 504 -11.44 31.86 -11.32
C ILE A 504 -11.70 33.00 -12.31
N ALA A 505 -12.54 32.79 -13.33
CA ALA A 505 -12.91 33.82 -14.30
C ALA A 505 -13.55 35.06 -13.68
N LEU A 506 -14.41 34.88 -12.63
CA LEU A 506 -14.97 36.00 -11.87
C LEU A 506 -13.91 36.75 -11.08
N LEU A 507 -12.99 36.05 -10.44
CA LEU A 507 -11.89 36.65 -9.69
C LEU A 507 -10.93 37.40 -10.59
N GLU A 508 -10.61 36.88 -11.77
CA GLU A 508 -9.80 37.56 -12.79
C GLU A 508 -10.50 38.85 -13.27
N LYS A 509 -11.79 38.76 -13.58
CA LYS A 509 -12.59 39.93 -13.91
C LYS A 509 -12.57 40.99 -12.80
N TRP A 510 -12.76 40.58 -11.53
CA TRP A 510 -12.72 41.51 -10.41
C TRP A 510 -11.32 42.06 -10.13
N ARG A 511 -10.29 41.27 -10.37
CA ARG A 511 -8.90 41.74 -10.34
C ARG A 511 -8.67 42.85 -11.37
N ASP A 512 -9.16 42.69 -12.59
CA ASP A 512 -8.86 43.59 -13.72
C ASP A 512 -9.80 44.80 -13.80
N SER A 513 -11.10 44.60 -13.56
CA SER A 513 -12.15 45.63 -13.73
C SER A 513 -12.73 46.17 -12.41
N GLY A 514 -12.27 45.69 -11.25
CA GLY A 514 -12.84 46.03 -9.94
C GLY A 514 -13.99 45.10 -9.52
N PHE A 515 -14.30 45.10 -8.22
CA PHE A 515 -15.34 44.25 -7.64
C PHE A 515 -16.73 44.84 -7.86
N ASP A 516 -17.60 44.11 -8.57
CA ASP A 516 -18.98 44.49 -8.88
C ASP A 516 -20.03 43.92 -7.92
N GLY A 517 -19.60 43.36 -6.81
CA GLY A 517 -20.47 42.85 -5.73
C GLY A 517 -21.18 43.99 -5.01
N GLY A 518 -22.52 43.94 -4.96
CA GLY A 518 -23.41 45.01 -4.54
C GLY A 518 -22.97 45.76 -3.30
N ARG A 519 -23.06 47.09 -3.37
CA ARG A 519 -23.09 47.94 -2.20
C ARG A 519 -24.30 47.54 -1.39
N ALA A 520 -24.10 47.06 -0.14
CA ALA A 520 -25.14 46.86 0.82
C ALA A 520 -25.68 48.19 1.29
#